data_eafe5ac42ce216405e78e4f38152a4d7
#
_entry.id   eafe5ac42ce216405e78e4f38152a4d7
#
_cell.length_a   1.000
_cell.length_b   1.000
_cell.length_c   1.000
_cell.angle_alpha   90.00
_cell.angle_beta   90.00
_cell.angle_gamma   90.00
#
_symmetry.space_group_name_H-M   'P 1'
#
loop_
_entity.id
_entity.type
_entity.pdbx_description
1 polymer ?
#
loop_
_entity_poly.entity_id
_entity_poly.type
_entity_poly.pdbx_seq_one_letter_code
_entity_poly.pdbx_strand_id
1 'polypeptide(L)'
;MSLPVAKNKTIEFGSGEAIGTSYRWPGGQYCAIHTSKGLVGCGIYDIRSANEFNLAVAIARGTPAKPLCEPEDLFDAKILEASQAAERLGVKVGMTGREAVEAMLGSGAD
;
A
#
# COMPACT_ATOMS: atom_id res chain seq x y z
N MET A 1 -11.82 -23.42 15.76
CA MET A 1 -11.94 -22.22 14.92
C MET A 1 -10.72 -21.35 15.10
N SER A 2 -10.10 -21.00 13.99
CA SER A 2 -8.88 -20.18 14.03
C SER A 2 -9.24 -18.70 14.06
N LEU A 3 -8.55 -17.94 14.88
CA LEU A 3 -8.69 -16.49 14.88
C LEU A 3 -7.88 -15.91 13.71
N PRO A 4 -8.31 -14.75 13.21
CA PRO A 4 -7.49 -14.05 12.22
C PRO A 4 -6.17 -13.62 12.84
N VAL A 5 -5.16 -13.47 11.99
CA VAL A 5 -3.82 -13.03 12.41
C VAL A 5 -3.56 -11.67 11.80
N ALA A 6 -3.27 -10.70 12.66
CA ALA A 6 -2.90 -9.35 12.25
C ALA A 6 -1.46 -9.09 12.69
N LYS A 7 -0.64 -8.60 11.76
CA LYS A 7 0.76 -8.31 12.02
C LYS A 7 1.10 -6.91 11.55
N ASN A 8 1.89 -6.21 12.36
CA ASN A 8 2.42 -4.90 12.01
C ASN A 8 3.92 -4.91 12.23
N LYS A 9 4.64 -4.21 11.38
CA LYS A 9 6.08 -4.02 11.57
C LYS A 9 6.52 -2.71 10.96
N THR A 10 7.58 -2.12 11.55
CA THR A 10 8.19 -0.94 10.99
C THR A 10 9.11 -1.35 9.84
N ILE A 11 9.02 -0.63 8.73
CA ILE A 11 9.89 -0.85 7.58
C ILE A 11 10.61 0.45 7.30
N GLU A 12 11.93 0.38 7.16
CA GLU A 12 12.73 1.56 6.84
C GLU A 12 12.91 1.68 5.34
N PHE A 13 12.71 2.91 4.85
CA PHE A 13 12.97 3.28 3.46
C PHE A 13 13.98 4.41 3.46
N GLY A 14 14.56 4.71 2.32
CA GLY A 14 15.53 5.79 2.22
C GLY A 14 15.00 7.14 2.66
N SER A 15 13.70 7.36 2.48
CA SER A 15 13.05 8.65 2.79
C SER A 15 12.36 8.68 4.15
N GLY A 16 12.37 7.59 4.90
CA GLY A 16 11.72 7.56 6.21
C GLY A 16 11.20 6.18 6.55
N GLU A 17 10.32 6.11 7.54
CA GLU A 17 9.77 4.85 8.03
C GLU A 17 8.29 4.74 7.71
N ALA A 18 7.85 3.50 7.51
CA ALA A 18 6.46 3.19 7.27
C ALA A 18 6.07 1.97 8.10
N ILE A 19 4.78 1.71 8.20
CA ILE A 19 4.26 0.53 8.90
C ILE A 19 3.73 -0.45 7.87
N GLY A 20 4.33 -1.65 7.82
CA GLY A 20 3.82 -2.73 7.01
C GLY A 20 2.82 -3.53 7.81
N THR A 21 1.68 -3.84 7.20
CA THR A 21 0.63 -4.62 7.87
C THR A 21 0.21 -5.78 7.00
N SER A 22 -0.16 -6.88 7.65
CA SER A 22 -0.77 -8.00 6.97
C SER A 22 -1.86 -8.60 7.85
N TYR A 23 -2.92 -9.05 7.20
CA TYR A 23 -4.07 -9.67 7.87
C TYR A 23 -4.39 -10.97 7.15
N ARG A 24 -4.56 -12.04 7.90
CA ARG A 24 -4.90 -13.35 7.35
C ARG A 24 -6.01 -14.00 8.15
N TRP A 25 -6.89 -14.67 7.45
CA TRP A 25 -7.93 -15.50 8.04
C TRP A 25 -8.15 -16.70 7.12
N PRO A 26 -8.80 -17.76 7.59
CA PRO A 26 -9.09 -18.88 6.70
C PRO A 26 -9.91 -18.39 5.50
N GLY A 27 -9.35 -18.46 4.31
CA GLY A 27 -10.02 -18.05 3.08
C GLY A 27 -9.64 -16.69 2.54
N GLY A 28 -8.80 -15.91 3.25
CA GLY A 28 -8.43 -14.59 2.72
C GLY A 28 -7.23 -13.94 3.39
N GLN A 29 -6.80 -12.84 2.78
CA GLN A 29 -5.66 -12.07 3.26
C GLN A 29 -5.63 -10.71 2.59
N TYR A 30 -5.00 -9.73 3.26
CA TYR A 30 -4.65 -8.48 2.61
C TYR A 30 -3.44 -7.87 3.31
N CYS A 31 -2.79 -6.93 2.62
CA CYS A 31 -1.61 -6.28 3.17
C CYS A 31 -1.52 -4.84 2.66
N ALA A 32 -0.74 -4.04 3.38
CA ALA A 32 -0.54 -2.64 3.03
C ALA A 32 0.74 -2.12 3.66
N ILE A 33 1.22 -1.00 3.12
CA ILE A 33 2.30 -0.22 3.72
C ILE A 33 1.74 1.16 3.98
N HIS A 34 1.73 1.56 5.25
CA HIS A 34 1.14 2.84 5.69
C HIS A 34 2.22 3.86 5.97
N THR A 35 2.04 5.06 5.44
CA THR A 35 2.88 6.22 5.77
C THR A 35 2.00 7.24 6.48
N SER A 36 2.61 8.30 7.00
CA SER A 36 1.84 9.38 7.62
C SER A 36 0.97 10.15 6.61
N LYS A 37 1.20 9.97 5.32
CA LYS A 37 0.49 10.72 4.28
C LYS A 37 -0.47 9.86 3.45
N GLY A 38 -0.32 8.55 3.49
CA GLY A 38 -1.17 7.66 2.71
C GLY A 38 -0.67 6.23 2.77
N LEU A 39 -1.27 5.37 1.98
CA LEU A 39 -0.93 3.96 1.98
C LEU A 39 -0.79 3.37 0.56
N VAL A 40 0.01 2.32 0.49
CA VAL A 40 0.09 1.45 -0.67
C VAL A 40 -0.51 0.12 -0.25
N GLY A 41 -1.55 -0.33 -0.93
CA GLY A 41 -2.27 -1.52 -0.53
C GLY A 41 -2.51 -2.48 -1.67
N CYS A 42 -3.00 -3.66 -1.31
CA CYS A 42 -3.40 -4.67 -2.29
C CYS A 42 -4.76 -4.32 -2.87
N GLY A 43 -5.24 -5.16 -3.79
CA GLY A 43 -6.46 -4.88 -4.55
C GLY A 43 -7.76 -4.87 -3.76
N ILE A 44 -7.72 -5.14 -2.46
CA ILE A 44 -8.92 -5.07 -1.63
C ILE A 44 -9.36 -3.61 -1.35
N TYR A 45 -8.45 -2.66 -1.48
CA TYR A 45 -8.75 -1.25 -1.24
C TYR A 45 -9.50 -0.64 -2.42
N ASP A 46 -10.21 0.44 -2.17
CA ASP A 46 -11.10 1.06 -3.16
C ASP A 46 -10.72 2.52 -3.41
N ILE A 47 -10.36 2.80 -4.66
CA ILE A 47 -9.96 4.16 -5.06
C ILE A 47 -11.13 5.15 -5.04
N ARG A 48 -12.33 4.69 -5.35
CA ARG A 48 -13.50 5.57 -5.31
C ARG A 48 -13.71 6.12 -3.91
N SER A 49 -13.67 5.25 -2.91
CA SER A 49 -13.81 5.68 -1.52
C SER A 49 -12.65 6.58 -1.10
N ALA A 50 -11.44 6.26 -1.53
CA ALA A 50 -10.28 7.09 -1.22
C ALA A 50 -10.47 8.51 -1.77
N ASN A 51 -10.93 8.65 -3.01
CA ASN A 51 -11.17 9.96 -3.61
C ASN A 51 -12.28 10.73 -2.89
N GLU A 52 -13.31 10.02 -2.48
CA GLU A 52 -14.45 10.64 -1.79
C GLU A 52 -14.03 11.28 -0.47
N PHE A 53 -13.10 10.66 0.23
CA PHE A 53 -12.60 11.14 1.53
C PHE A 53 -11.25 11.84 1.43
N ASN A 54 -10.77 12.09 0.21
CA ASN A 54 -9.48 12.76 -0.03
C ASN A 54 -8.31 12.02 0.59
N LEU A 55 -8.32 10.69 0.51
CA LEU A 55 -7.25 9.86 1.06
C LEU A 55 -6.25 9.47 -0.03
N ALA A 56 -4.97 9.46 0.33
CA ALA A 56 -3.92 9.04 -0.58
C ALA A 56 -3.79 7.52 -0.52
N VAL A 57 -4.23 6.84 -1.57
CA VAL A 57 -4.19 5.38 -1.67
C VAL A 57 -3.68 4.99 -3.04
N ALA A 58 -2.69 4.11 -3.05
CA ALA A 58 -2.19 3.49 -4.28
C ALA A 58 -2.43 2.00 -4.18
N ILE A 59 -2.95 1.40 -5.24
CA ILE A 59 -3.32 -0.01 -5.25
C ILE A 59 -2.41 -0.77 -6.20
N ALA A 60 -1.79 -1.84 -5.68
CA ALA A 60 -1.07 -2.82 -6.46
C ALA A 60 -1.88 -4.12 -6.48
N ARG A 61 -1.69 -4.93 -7.50
CA ARG A 61 -2.37 -6.21 -7.58
C ARG A 61 -1.37 -7.33 -7.78
N GLY A 62 -1.61 -8.43 -7.07
CA GLY A 62 -0.85 -9.64 -7.27
C GLY A 62 -1.47 -10.49 -8.38
N THR A 63 -0.83 -11.61 -8.65
CA THR A 63 -1.33 -12.62 -9.58
C THR A 63 -1.47 -13.93 -8.81
N PRO A 64 -2.19 -14.93 -9.37
CA PRO A 64 -2.25 -16.23 -8.71
C PRO A 64 -0.87 -16.83 -8.48
N ALA A 65 0.11 -16.54 -9.34
CA ALA A 65 1.48 -17.03 -9.18
C ALA A 65 2.27 -16.24 -8.14
N LYS A 66 1.91 -14.97 -7.95
CA LYS A 66 2.57 -14.08 -6.97
C LYS A 66 1.52 -13.27 -6.21
N PRO A 67 0.81 -13.89 -5.29
CA PRO A 67 -0.20 -13.16 -4.51
C PRO A 67 0.46 -12.18 -3.55
N LEU A 68 -0.27 -11.13 -3.20
CA LEU A 68 0.20 -10.14 -2.23
C LEU A 68 -0.27 -10.56 -0.84
N CYS A 69 0.64 -11.04 -0.03
CA CYS A 69 0.33 -11.58 1.30
C CYS A 69 0.99 -10.76 2.41
N GLU A 70 2.25 -10.38 2.20
CA GLU A 70 3.04 -9.61 3.16
C GLU A 70 3.32 -8.24 2.58
N PRO A 71 3.57 -7.23 3.44
CA PRO A 71 3.87 -5.89 2.91
C PRO A 71 5.07 -5.88 1.96
N GLU A 72 6.05 -6.75 2.17
CA GLU A 72 7.21 -6.81 1.28
C GLU A 72 6.85 -7.24 -0.14
N ASP A 73 5.76 -7.97 -0.30
CA ASP A 73 5.29 -8.38 -1.63
C ASP A 73 4.87 -7.18 -2.47
N LEU A 74 4.55 -6.06 -1.82
CA LEU A 74 4.18 -4.83 -2.51
C LEU A 74 5.37 -4.09 -3.10
N PHE A 75 6.60 -4.38 -2.64
CA PHE A 75 7.78 -3.65 -3.08
C PHE A 75 7.96 -3.67 -4.59
N ASP A 76 7.78 -4.84 -5.20
CA ASP A 76 7.99 -5.00 -6.64
C ASP A 76 6.70 -5.05 -7.44
N ALA A 77 5.56 -5.00 -6.77
CA ALA A 77 4.27 -5.01 -7.46
C ALA A 77 4.02 -3.65 -8.11
N LYS A 78 3.37 -3.66 -9.26
CA LYS A 78 3.09 -2.41 -9.97
C LYS A 78 1.82 -1.77 -9.47
N ILE A 79 1.86 -0.45 -9.36
CA ILE A 79 0.69 0.34 -9.01
C ILE A 79 -0.23 0.39 -10.23
N LEU A 80 -1.45 -0.08 -10.06
CA LEU A 80 -2.46 -0.10 -11.12
C LEU A 80 -3.48 1.01 -10.97
N GLU A 81 -3.68 1.50 -9.76
CA GLU A 81 -4.62 2.59 -9.49
C GLU A 81 -4.05 3.49 -8.42
N ALA A 82 -4.35 4.79 -8.53
CA ALA A 82 -3.92 5.76 -7.53
C ALA A 82 -5.02 6.78 -7.35
N SER A 83 -5.29 7.15 -6.11
CA SER A 83 -6.24 8.21 -5.82
C SER A 83 -5.67 9.57 -6.22
N GLN A 84 -6.53 10.58 -6.34
CA GLN A 84 -6.09 11.92 -6.67
C GLN A 84 -5.13 12.47 -5.63
N ALA A 85 -5.39 12.20 -4.36
CA ALA A 85 -4.48 12.63 -3.28
C ALA A 85 -3.13 11.95 -3.40
N ALA A 86 -3.09 10.67 -3.77
CA ALA A 86 -1.82 9.97 -3.98
C ALA A 86 -1.06 10.56 -5.16
N GLU A 87 -1.76 10.90 -6.24
CA GLU A 87 -1.13 11.52 -7.40
C GLU A 87 -0.49 12.87 -7.04
N ARG A 88 -1.12 13.63 -6.17
CA ARG A 88 -0.57 14.90 -5.70
C ARG A 88 0.71 14.71 -4.90
N LEU A 89 0.91 13.54 -4.30
CA LEU A 89 2.14 13.21 -3.59
C LEU A 89 3.24 12.67 -4.53
N GLY A 90 2.93 12.53 -5.80
CA GLY A 90 3.90 12.08 -6.79
C GLY A 90 3.75 10.61 -7.20
N VAL A 91 2.72 9.93 -6.71
CA VAL A 91 2.47 8.54 -7.10
C VAL A 91 1.90 8.50 -8.52
N LYS A 92 2.39 7.56 -9.31
CA LYS A 92 1.92 7.37 -10.69
C LYS A 92 1.65 5.91 -10.95
N VAL A 93 0.61 5.64 -11.72
CA VAL A 93 0.34 4.28 -12.19
C VAL A 93 1.54 3.78 -12.99
N GLY A 94 1.94 2.54 -12.75
CA GLY A 94 3.12 1.94 -13.37
C GLY A 94 4.34 1.92 -12.48
N MET A 95 4.37 2.72 -11.43
CA MET A 95 5.42 2.64 -10.41
C MET A 95 5.37 1.31 -9.68
N THR A 96 6.48 0.93 -9.07
CA THR A 96 6.47 -0.17 -8.10
C THR A 96 5.89 0.32 -6.79
N GLY A 97 5.45 -0.62 -5.95
CA GLY A 97 4.98 -0.27 -4.61
C GLY A 97 6.04 0.46 -3.80
N ARG A 98 7.30 0.04 -3.90
CA ARG A 98 8.40 0.72 -3.21
C ARG A 98 8.51 2.18 -3.68
N GLU A 99 8.44 2.42 -4.98
CA GLU A 99 8.52 3.78 -5.51
C GLU A 99 7.35 4.64 -5.02
N ALA A 100 6.17 4.06 -4.93
CA ALA A 100 5.00 4.77 -4.43
C ALA A 100 5.15 5.15 -2.95
N VAL A 101 5.66 4.22 -2.12
CA VAL A 101 5.93 4.52 -0.72
C VAL A 101 6.96 5.63 -0.59
N GLU A 102 8.05 5.55 -1.36
CA GLU A 102 9.09 6.59 -1.33
C GLU A 102 8.53 7.95 -1.76
N ALA A 103 7.64 7.97 -2.74
CA ALA A 103 7.00 9.23 -3.17
C ALA A 103 6.18 9.84 -2.03
N MET A 104 5.44 9.02 -1.31
CA MET A 104 4.64 9.49 -0.17
C MET A 104 5.52 9.99 0.96
N LEU A 105 6.60 9.26 1.28
CA LEU A 105 7.53 9.65 2.35
C LEU A 105 8.34 10.88 1.98
N GLY A 106 8.74 10.96 0.71
CA GLY A 106 9.62 12.03 0.25
C GLY A 106 8.93 13.30 -0.20
N SER A 107 7.59 13.33 -0.18
CA SER A 107 6.88 14.54 -0.55
C SER A 107 7.08 15.55 0.57
N GLY A 108 7.95 16.51 0.40
CA GLY A 108 8.31 17.46 1.45
C GLY A 108 7.24 18.47 1.80
N ALA A 109 6.04 18.29 1.32
CA ALA A 109 4.95 19.22 1.57
C ALA A 109 4.29 18.88 2.90
N ASP A 110 4.84 19.30 3.93
CA ASP A 110 4.26 19.12 5.26
C ASP A 110 3.42 20.30 5.65
#